data_8cecddd323bf61f71f7e54635d13b9db
#
_entry.id   8cecddd323bf61f71f7e54635d13b9db
#
_cell.length_a   1.000
_cell.length_b   1.000
_cell.length_c   1.000
_cell.angle_alpha   90.00
_cell.angle_beta   90.00
_cell.angle_gamma   90.00
#
_symmetry.space_group_name_H-M   'P 1'
#
loop_
_entity.id
_entity.type
_entity.pdbx_description
1 polymer ?
#
loop_
_entity_poly.entity_id
_entity_poly.type
_entity_poly.pdbx_seq_one_letter_code
_entity_poly.pdbx_strand_id
1 'polypeptide(L)'
;KDVISTIAPELYLIDIRLDQQKIETWNTKSGEYSDILKAVNPIFHYDQNHITFDYIGISMLNHQKIKYSYWLEGFDENWYMTSQSSITYPNISPGSYVFHIKVINADKIESEICSYAFIVAPPFWETYWFYFSIIVVIVTLFYIYIKLRERQLRFINLRLEKKVDLRTS
;
A
#
# COMPACT_ATOMS: atom_id res chain seq x y z
N LYS A 1 4.91 45.57 21.96
CA LYS A 1 3.51 45.08 22.08
C LYS A 1 3.33 44.12 20.93
N ASP A 2 3.58 42.83 21.20
CA ASP A 2 3.45 41.76 20.19
C ASP A 2 1.95 41.66 19.85
N VAL A 3 1.62 41.90 18.61
CA VAL A 3 0.27 41.69 18.09
C VAL A 3 0.09 40.20 17.98
N ILE A 4 -0.59 39.62 18.95
CA ILE A 4 -0.98 38.19 18.89
C ILE A 4 -1.94 38.07 17.71
N SER A 5 -1.51 37.37 16.68
CA SER A 5 -2.36 37.05 15.53
C SER A 5 -3.44 36.08 15.97
N THR A 6 -4.67 36.52 15.92
CA THR A 6 -5.85 35.65 16.13
C THR A 6 -6.21 34.83 14.88
N ILE A 7 -5.45 34.99 13.79
CA ILE A 7 -5.71 34.32 12.52
C ILE A 7 -5.03 32.96 12.55
N ALA A 8 -5.83 31.89 12.47
CA ALA A 8 -5.33 30.54 12.35
C ALA A 8 -4.52 30.38 11.04
N PRO A 9 -3.41 29.64 11.08
CA PRO A 9 -2.67 29.33 9.87
C PRO A 9 -3.49 28.42 8.96
N GLU A 10 -3.29 28.53 7.65
CA GLU A 10 -3.90 27.66 6.65
C GLU A 10 -2.93 26.55 6.25
N LEU A 11 -3.46 25.35 6.01
CA LEU A 11 -2.71 24.18 5.60
C LEU A 11 -3.22 23.65 4.26
N TYR A 12 -2.31 23.38 3.36
CA TYR A 12 -2.60 22.79 2.06
C TYR A 12 -1.76 21.55 1.83
N LEU A 13 -2.42 20.43 1.49
CA LEU A 13 -1.76 19.25 0.96
C LEU A 13 -1.47 19.50 -0.52
N ILE A 14 -0.17 19.51 -0.91
CA ILE A 14 0.25 19.92 -2.25
C ILE A 14 0.30 18.72 -3.18
N ASP A 15 0.93 17.62 -2.73
CA ASP A 15 1.21 16.46 -3.58
C ASP A 15 1.30 15.19 -2.75
N ILE A 16 1.06 14.05 -3.41
CA ILE A 16 1.28 12.72 -2.84
C ILE A 16 2.13 11.97 -3.85
N ARG A 17 3.32 11.54 -3.41
CA ARG A 17 4.25 10.79 -4.25
C ARG A 17 4.30 9.34 -3.82
N LEU A 18 4.17 8.43 -4.78
CA LEU A 18 4.31 7.00 -4.57
C LEU A 18 5.68 6.55 -5.12
N ASP A 19 6.43 5.80 -4.31
CA ASP A 19 7.74 5.24 -4.65
C ASP A 19 8.72 6.26 -5.27
N GLN A 20 8.77 7.48 -4.68
CA GLN A 20 9.55 8.63 -5.16
C GLN A 20 9.19 9.11 -6.58
N GLN A 21 8.30 8.42 -7.28
CA GLN A 21 7.74 8.92 -8.51
C GLN A 21 6.61 9.88 -8.17
N LYS A 22 6.76 11.12 -8.64
CA LYS A 22 5.65 12.07 -8.61
C LYS A 22 4.54 11.42 -9.43
N ILE A 23 3.44 11.09 -8.76
CA ILE A 23 2.23 10.78 -9.51
C ILE A 23 1.99 12.05 -10.31
N GLU A 24 2.05 11.95 -11.64
CA GLU A 24 1.71 13.08 -12.51
C GLU A 24 0.24 13.42 -12.29
N THR A 25 0.01 14.11 -11.18
CA THR A 25 -1.29 14.64 -10.79
C THR A 25 -1.62 15.89 -11.60
N TRP A 26 -0.67 16.34 -12.40
CA TRP A 26 -0.84 17.46 -13.30
C TRP A 26 -1.42 16.98 -14.64
N ASN A 27 -2.73 16.96 -14.76
CA ASN A 27 -3.34 16.82 -16.07
C ASN A 27 -3.24 18.17 -16.80
N THR A 28 -2.22 18.28 -17.67
CA THR A 28 -1.86 19.48 -18.43
C THR A 28 -3.00 20.03 -19.31
N LYS A 29 -4.13 19.35 -19.40
CA LYS A 29 -5.27 19.76 -20.25
C LYS A 29 -6.33 20.61 -19.55
N SER A 30 -6.41 20.64 -18.22
CA SER A 30 -7.48 21.38 -17.52
C SER A 30 -7.02 22.38 -16.46
N GLY A 31 -5.72 22.45 -16.11
CA GLY A 31 -5.26 23.36 -15.05
C GLY A 31 -5.86 23.04 -13.68
N GLU A 32 -6.43 21.88 -13.50
CA GLU A 32 -7.14 21.46 -12.29
C GLU A 32 -6.24 20.58 -11.42
N TYR A 33 -6.24 20.83 -10.12
CA TYR A 33 -5.56 20.02 -9.10
C TYR A 33 -5.98 18.57 -9.24
N SER A 34 -4.99 17.70 -9.12
CA SER A 34 -5.08 16.28 -9.43
C SER A 34 -6.29 15.56 -8.84
N ASP A 35 -6.87 14.68 -9.64
CA ASP A 35 -7.99 13.82 -9.28
C ASP A 35 -7.72 12.93 -8.05
N ILE A 36 -6.44 12.68 -7.72
CA ILE A 36 -6.06 11.87 -6.55
C ILE A 36 -6.32 12.59 -5.23
N LEU A 37 -6.04 13.89 -5.14
CA LEU A 37 -6.37 14.68 -3.94
C LEU A 37 -7.88 14.87 -3.77
N LYS A 38 -8.63 14.75 -4.85
CA LYS A 38 -10.11 14.81 -4.86
C LYS A 38 -10.74 13.42 -4.77
N ALA A 39 -9.97 12.35 -5.03
CA ALA A 39 -10.49 10.99 -4.98
C ALA A 39 -10.85 10.61 -3.55
N VAL A 40 -12.06 10.17 -3.35
CA VAL A 40 -12.50 9.61 -2.08
C VAL A 40 -11.91 8.20 -1.97
N ASN A 41 -10.97 8.00 -1.04
CA ASN A 41 -10.32 6.73 -0.75
C ASN A 41 -9.63 6.07 -1.97
N PRO A 42 -8.58 6.68 -2.55
CA PRO A 42 -7.83 6.05 -3.63
C PRO A 42 -7.22 4.73 -3.16
N ILE A 43 -7.16 3.76 -4.10
CA ILE A 43 -6.58 2.44 -3.84
C ILE A 43 -5.21 2.40 -4.50
N PHE A 44 -4.17 2.28 -3.69
CA PHE A 44 -2.79 2.09 -4.15
C PHE A 44 -2.46 0.61 -4.28
N HIS A 45 -1.61 0.27 -5.23
CA HIS A 45 -1.15 -1.11 -5.42
C HIS A 45 -0.14 -1.50 -4.33
N TYR A 46 -0.03 -2.79 -4.00
CA TYR A 46 0.83 -3.29 -2.92
C TYR A 46 2.32 -2.92 -3.07
N ASP A 47 2.81 -2.71 -4.30
CA ASP A 47 4.18 -2.27 -4.61
C ASP A 47 4.37 -0.76 -4.46
N GLN A 48 3.28 0.02 -4.40
CA GLN A 48 3.27 1.47 -4.16
C GLN A 48 3.20 1.77 -2.66
N ASN A 49 4.06 1.15 -1.88
CA ASN A 49 4.00 1.18 -0.42
C ASN A 49 4.92 2.24 0.23
N HIS A 50 5.63 3.03 -0.59
CA HIS A 50 6.41 4.19 -0.17
C HIS A 50 5.64 5.46 -0.50
N ILE A 51 4.97 6.03 0.50
CA ILE A 51 4.09 7.18 0.30
C ILE A 51 4.71 8.41 0.92
N THR A 52 4.87 9.46 0.13
CA THR A 52 5.34 10.77 0.59
C THR A 52 4.23 11.79 0.45
N PHE A 53 3.94 12.49 1.54
CA PHE A 53 3.00 13.60 1.57
C PHE A 53 3.77 14.91 1.57
N ASP A 54 3.52 15.78 0.57
CA ASP A 54 4.06 17.12 0.49
C ASP A 54 2.97 18.12 0.85
N TYR A 55 3.27 19.01 1.80
CA TYR A 55 2.31 19.96 2.33
C TYR A 55 2.95 21.31 2.62
N ILE A 56 2.14 22.35 2.68
CA ILE A 56 2.59 23.70 3.02
C ILE A 56 1.62 24.34 3.99
N GLY A 57 2.17 24.97 5.01
CA GLY A 57 1.44 25.83 5.93
C GLY A 57 1.69 27.29 5.59
N ILE A 58 0.64 28.08 5.56
CA ILE A 58 0.72 29.54 5.33
C ILE A 58 0.30 30.24 6.61
N SER A 59 1.22 31.04 7.16
CA SER A 59 0.94 31.93 8.29
C SER A 59 1.23 33.36 7.89
N MET A 60 0.29 34.25 8.10
CA MET A 60 0.40 35.66 7.66
C MET A 60 1.45 36.46 8.44
N LEU A 61 1.89 36.02 9.63
CA LEU A 61 2.73 36.85 10.50
C LEU A 61 4.16 36.34 10.68
N ASN A 62 4.48 35.08 10.53
CA ASN A 62 5.85 34.61 10.70
C ASN A 62 6.07 33.23 10.07
N HIS A 63 6.48 33.21 8.82
CA HIS A 63 6.72 31.95 8.06
C HIS A 63 7.88 31.10 8.62
N GLN A 64 8.76 31.66 9.46
CA GLN A 64 9.99 30.99 9.90
C GLN A 64 9.81 30.05 11.12
N LYS A 65 8.65 30.04 11.77
CA LYS A 65 8.43 29.26 12.99
C LYS A 65 7.18 28.36 12.91
N ILE A 66 6.89 27.87 11.73
CA ILE A 66 5.79 26.94 11.53
C ILE A 66 6.25 25.53 11.90
N LYS A 67 5.43 24.81 12.66
CA LYS A 67 5.58 23.37 12.93
C LYS A 67 4.35 22.65 12.41
N TYR A 68 4.55 21.44 11.96
CA TYR A 68 3.48 20.53 11.53
C TYR A 68 3.32 19.44 12.58
N SER A 69 2.08 19.09 12.87
CA SER A 69 1.75 17.92 13.65
C SER A 69 0.96 16.95 12.77
N TYR A 70 1.42 15.72 12.65
CA TYR A 70 0.86 14.73 11.75
C TYR A 70 0.68 13.38 12.44
N TRP A 71 -0.22 12.58 11.90
CA TRP A 71 -0.54 11.26 12.40
C TRP A 71 -1.15 10.42 11.27
N LEU A 72 -0.62 9.24 11.03
CA LEU A 72 -1.18 8.27 10.10
C LEU A 72 -1.98 7.23 10.89
N GLU A 73 -3.30 7.38 10.91
CA GLU A 73 -4.21 6.43 11.54
C GLU A 73 -4.09 5.07 10.87
N GLY A 74 -3.93 4.02 11.69
CA GLY A 74 -3.66 2.66 11.23
C GLY A 74 -2.18 2.29 11.17
N PHE A 75 -1.26 3.27 11.32
CA PHE A 75 0.18 3.04 11.31
C PHE A 75 0.88 3.64 12.55
N ASP A 76 0.61 4.90 12.87
CA ASP A 76 1.20 5.62 13.99
C ASP A 76 0.36 5.42 15.27
N GLU A 77 1.03 5.36 16.42
CA GLU A 77 0.35 5.30 17.73
C GLU A 77 -0.06 6.68 18.23
N ASN A 78 0.68 7.73 17.87
CA ASN A 78 0.50 9.10 18.38
C ASN A 78 0.80 10.15 17.32
N TRP A 79 0.45 11.40 17.65
CA TRP A 79 0.83 12.55 16.86
C TRP A 79 2.33 12.84 16.95
N TYR A 80 2.97 13.06 15.80
CA TYR A 80 4.35 13.48 15.68
C TYR A 80 4.46 14.94 15.26
N MET A 81 5.57 15.59 15.61
CA MET A 81 5.86 16.96 15.23
C MET A 81 7.08 17.04 14.33
N THR A 82 7.01 17.89 13.30
CA THR A 82 8.12 18.17 12.38
C THR A 82 8.11 19.62 11.94
N SER A 83 9.26 20.09 11.44
CA SER A 83 9.37 21.38 10.74
C SER A 83 9.57 21.20 9.23
N GLN A 84 9.59 19.95 8.75
CA GLN A 84 9.72 19.63 7.34
C GLN A 84 8.38 19.81 6.64
N SER A 85 8.42 20.17 5.36
CA SER A 85 7.23 20.32 4.49
C SER A 85 6.86 19.03 3.76
N SER A 86 7.50 17.94 4.10
CA SER A 86 7.19 16.60 3.56
C SER A 86 7.46 15.52 4.60
N ILE A 87 6.68 14.45 4.54
CA ILE A 87 6.86 13.24 5.33
C ILE A 87 6.74 12.01 4.44
N THR A 88 7.63 11.05 4.65
CA THR A 88 7.62 9.78 3.91
C THR A 88 7.35 8.64 4.86
N TYR A 89 6.38 7.83 4.51
CA TYR A 89 6.08 6.55 5.16
C TYR A 89 6.59 5.43 4.26
N PRO A 90 7.69 4.78 4.64
CA PRO A 90 8.24 3.66 3.88
C PRO A 90 7.52 2.37 4.25
N ASN A 91 7.30 1.51 3.26
CA ASN A 91 6.86 0.13 3.44
C ASN A 91 5.56 -0.03 4.25
N ILE A 92 4.53 0.72 3.86
CA ILE A 92 3.20 0.61 4.46
C ILE A 92 2.59 -0.75 4.09
N SER A 93 2.11 -1.48 5.09
CA SER A 93 1.41 -2.77 4.90
C SER A 93 0.06 -2.59 4.20
N PRO A 94 -0.49 -3.63 3.55
CA PRO A 94 -1.86 -3.58 3.04
C PRO A 94 -2.86 -3.23 4.14
N GLY A 95 -3.76 -2.28 3.86
CA GLY A 95 -4.72 -1.79 4.84
C GLY A 95 -5.38 -0.49 4.45
N SER A 96 -6.25 0.01 5.31
CA SER A 96 -6.90 1.32 5.18
C SER A 96 -6.28 2.31 6.15
N TYR A 97 -5.95 3.49 5.66
CA TYR A 97 -5.23 4.51 6.41
C TYR A 97 -5.87 5.88 6.23
N VAL A 98 -5.73 6.72 7.25
CA VAL A 98 -6.10 8.14 7.16
C VAL A 98 -4.93 8.99 7.63
N PHE A 99 -4.37 9.79 6.73
CA PHE A 99 -3.33 10.74 7.06
C PHE A 99 -3.95 12.02 7.56
N HIS A 100 -3.64 12.39 8.80
CA HIS A 100 -4.07 13.62 9.45
C HIS A 100 -2.89 14.56 9.62
N ILE A 101 -3.09 15.84 9.30
CA ILE A 101 -2.07 16.85 9.48
C ILE A 101 -2.69 18.17 9.88
N LYS A 102 -2.01 18.89 10.76
CA LYS A 102 -2.31 20.27 11.14
C LYS A 102 -1.04 21.08 11.26
N VAL A 103 -1.16 22.38 11.08
CA VAL A 103 -0.06 23.32 11.23
C VAL A 103 -0.22 24.11 12.53
N ILE A 104 0.91 24.39 13.18
CA ILE A 104 1.00 25.12 14.44
C ILE A 104 1.93 26.29 14.21
N ASN A 105 1.44 27.52 14.44
CA ASN A 105 2.24 28.72 14.31
C ASN A 105 3.11 28.98 15.56
N ALA A 106 3.91 30.06 15.53
CA ALA A 106 4.77 30.46 16.63
C ALA A 106 3.97 30.80 17.92
N ASP A 107 2.74 31.23 17.80
CA ASP A 107 1.84 31.60 18.89
C ASP A 107 1.05 30.40 19.43
N LYS A 108 1.37 29.18 18.97
CA LYS A 108 0.70 27.93 19.32
C LYS A 108 -0.77 27.83 18.86
N ILE A 109 -1.14 28.63 17.86
CA ILE A 109 -2.45 28.52 17.23
C ILE A 109 -2.39 27.43 16.18
N GLU A 110 -3.35 26.51 16.23
CA GLU A 110 -3.44 25.36 15.32
C GLU A 110 -4.38 25.68 14.15
N SER A 111 -4.09 25.10 12.98
CA SER A 111 -5.02 25.07 11.85
C SER A 111 -6.14 24.07 12.06
N GLU A 112 -7.11 24.06 11.15
CA GLU A 112 -7.99 22.91 10.98
C GLU A 112 -7.17 21.66 10.57
N ILE A 113 -7.69 20.49 10.92
CA ILE A 113 -7.05 19.20 10.56
C ILE A 113 -7.39 18.90 9.11
N CYS A 114 -6.37 18.75 8.27
CA CYS A 114 -6.52 18.22 6.94
C CYS A 114 -6.39 16.69 7.01
N SER A 115 -7.36 15.97 6.45
CA SER A 115 -7.39 14.50 6.49
C SER A 115 -7.47 13.93 5.09
N TYR A 116 -6.66 12.91 4.81
CA TYR A 116 -6.61 12.22 3.53
C TYR A 116 -6.66 10.72 3.74
N ALA A 117 -7.75 10.07 3.30
CA ALA A 117 -7.95 8.64 3.42
C ALA A 117 -7.49 7.92 2.15
N PHE A 118 -6.84 6.76 2.31
CA PHE A 118 -6.38 5.91 1.21
C PHE A 118 -6.35 4.44 1.63
N ILE A 119 -6.27 3.54 0.64
CA ILE A 119 -6.20 2.10 0.85
C ILE A 119 -4.98 1.56 0.12
N VAL A 120 -4.18 0.72 0.77
CA VAL A 120 -3.13 -0.06 0.14
C VAL A 120 -3.66 -1.47 -0.08
N ALA A 121 -3.78 -1.89 -1.35
CA ALA A 121 -4.32 -3.19 -1.71
C ALA A 121 -3.37 -4.33 -1.33
N PRO A 122 -3.87 -5.48 -0.87
CA PRO A 122 -3.04 -6.65 -0.64
C PRO A 122 -2.53 -7.24 -1.95
N PRO A 123 -1.34 -7.91 -1.94
CA PRO A 123 -0.83 -8.62 -3.10
C PRO A 123 -1.73 -9.82 -3.45
N PHE A 124 -1.76 -10.19 -4.74
CA PHE A 124 -2.64 -11.26 -5.24
C PHE A 124 -2.40 -12.63 -4.58
N TRP A 125 -1.17 -12.89 -4.10
CA TRP A 125 -0.84 -14.15 -3.43
C TRP A 125 -1.36 -14.26 -2.00
N GLU A 126 -1.83 -13.18 -1.39
CA GLU A 126 -2.52 -13.19 -0.09
C GLU A 126 -4.02 -13.47 -0.25
N THR A 127 -4.52 -13.60 -1.48
CA THR A 127 -5.92 -13.85 -1.75
C THR A 127 -6.25 -15.34 -1.55
N TYR A 128 -7.40 -15.65 -0.94
CA TYR A 128 -7.87 -17.04 -0.71
C TYR A 128 -7.91 -17.89 -1.99
N TRP A 129 -8.20 -17.27 -3.14
CA TRP A 129 -8.21 -17.94 -4.44
C TRP A 129 -6.84 -18.46 -4.86
N PHE A 130 -5.77 -17.78 -4.48
CA PHE A 130 -4.40 -18.22 -4.77
C PHE A 130 -4.07 -19.49 -3.99
N TYR A 131 -4.37 -19.54 -2.70
CA TYR A 131 -4.17 -20.75 -1.89
C TYR A 131 -5.02 -21.92 -2.39
N PHE A 132 -6.28 -21.66 -2.76
CA PHE A 132 -7.14 -22.69 -3.36
C PHE A 132 -6.55 -23.24 -4.65
N SER A 133 -6.03 -22.40 -5.54
CA SER A 133 -5.41 -22.83 -6.79
C SER A 133 -4.17 -23.69 -6.55
N ILE A 134 -3.34 -23.37 -5.57
CA ILE A 134 -2.18 -24.17 -5.18
C ILE A 134 -2.61 -25.57 -4.72
N ILE A 135 -3.64 -25.67 -3.89
CA ILE A 135 -4.17 -26.95 -3.42
C ILE A 135 -4.63 -27.81 -4.60
N VAL A 136 -5.38 -27.24 -5.54
CA VAL A 136 -5.85 -27.94 -6.74
C VAL A 136 -4.66 -28.46 -7.57
N VAL A 137 -3.63 -27.64 -7.75
CA VAL A 137 -2.41 -28.06 -8.49
C VAL A 137 -1.72 -29.22 -7.79
N ILE A 138 -1.54 -29.16 -6.47
CA ILE A 138 -0.91 -30.23 -5.68
C ILE A 138 -1.71 -31.55 -5.81
N VAL A 139 -3.03 -31.51 -5.64
CA VAL A 139 -3.91 -32.67 -5.76
C VAL A 139 -3.83 -33.28 -7.17
N THR A 140 -3.83 -32.41 -8.20
CA THR A 140 -3.72 -32.87 -9.60
C THR A 140 -2.38 -33.57 -9.87
N LEU A 141 -1.27 -33.00 -9.40
CA LEU A 141 0.06 -33.58 -9.55
C LEU A 141 0.15 -34.94 -8.81
N PHE A 142 -0.42 -35.03 -7.61
CA PHE A 142 -0.47 -36.25 -6.83
C PHE A 142 -1.29 -37.36 -7.54
N TYR A 143 -2.44 -36.98 -8.12
CA TYR A 143 -3.25 -37.90 -8.92
C TYR A 143 -2.49 -38.42 -10.15
N ILE A 144 -1.81 -37.53 -10.88
CA ILE A 144 -0.97 -37.88 -12.03
C ILE A 144 0.15 -38.83 -11.60
N TYR A 145 0.81 -38.53 -10.48
CA TYR A 145 1.88 -39.39 -9.93
C TYR A 145 1.39 -40.83 -9.66
N ILE A 146 0.24 -40.97 -8.96
CA ILE A 146 -0.35 -42.28 -8.67
C ILE A 146 -0.65 -43.03 -9.98
N LYS A 147 -1.27 -42.36 -10.96
CA LYS A 147 -1.64 -42.96 -12.22
C LYS A 147 -0.42 -43.43 -13.06
N LEU A 148 0.64 -42.66 -13.02
CA LEU A 148 1.91 -43.06 -13.66
C LEU A 148 2.54 -44.24 -12.96
N ARG A 149 2.54 -44.31 -11.64
CA ARG A 149 3.04 -45.43 -10.85
C ARG A 149 2.24 -46.71 -11.09
N GLU A 150 0.91 -46.66 -11.16
CA GLU A 150 0.07 -47.81 -11.51
C GLU A 150 0.39 -48.33 -12.90
N ARG A 151 0.59 -47.47 -13.89
CA ARG A 151 0.98 -47.90 -15.24
C ARG A 151 2.33 -48.61 -15.24
N GLN A 152 3.31 -48.13 -14.49
CA GLN A 152 4.62 -48.79 -14.37
C GLN A 152 4.51 -50.19 -13.74
N LEU A 153 3.72 -50.31 -12.67
CA LEU A 153 3.50 -51.60 -12.00
C LEU A 153 2.80 -52.61 -12.91
N ARG A 154 1.78 -52.21 -13.66
CA ARG A 154 1.11 -53.07 -14.66
C ARG A 154 2.07 -53.53 -15.74
N PHE A 155 2.95 -52.71 -16.23
CA PHE A 155 3.97 -53.07 -17.22
C PHE A 155 4.97 -54.09 -16.68
N ILE A 156 5.38 -53.97 -15.42
CA ILE A 156 6.30 -54.90 -14.76
C ILE A 156 5.61 -56.25 -14.57
N ASN A 157 4.36 -56.29 -14.11
CA ASN A 157 3.60 -57.52 -13.90
C ASN A 157 3.39 -58.29 -15.22
N LEU A 158 3.01 -57.62 -16.32
CA LEU A 158 2.87 -58.23 -17.64
C LEU A 158 4.20 -58.78 -18.17
N ARG A 159 5.34 -58.19 -17.88
CA ARG A 159 6.66 -58.70 -18.23
C ARG A 159 7.05 -59.93 -17.40
N LEU A 160 6.66 -59.99 -16.14
CA LEU A 160 6.90 -61.16 -15.28
C LEU A 160 6.06 -62.37 -15.70
N GLU A 161 4.76 -62.18 -15.98
CA GLU A 161 3.88 -63.23 -16.48
C GLU A 161 4.42 -63.87 -17.79
N LYS A 162 4.83 -63.04 -18.76
CA LYS A 162 5.43 -63.56 -20.00
C LYS A 162 6.73 -64.32 -19.76
N LYS A 163 7.53 -64.02 -18.76
CA LYS A 163 8.75 -64.74 -18.41
C LYS A 163 8.46 -66.06 -17.74
N VAL A 164 7.39 -66.20 -16.97
CA VAL A 164 6.96 -67.45 -16.32
C VAL A 164 6.42 -68.38 -17.35
N ASP A 165 5.55 -67.93 -18.28
CA ASP A 165 4.99 -68.79 -19.36
C ASP A 165 6.08 -69.40 -20.29
N LEU A 166 7.14 -68.63 -20.56
CA LEU A 166 8.27 -69.08 -21.37
C LEU A 166 9.20 -70.07 -20.64
N ARG A 167 9.06 -70.27 -19.33
CA ARG A 167 9.85 -71.27 -18.55
C ARG A 167 9.08 -72.56 -18.26
N THR A 168 7.76 -72.60 -18.43
CA THR A 168 6.88 -73.70 -18.12
C THR A 168 6.38 -74.44 -19.36
N SER A 169 6.73 -73.95 -20.56
CA SER A 169 6.58 -74.67 -21.83
C SER A 169 7.92 -75.35 -22.27
#